data_59805f3cb21453eff7c4e7369e610cc6
#
_entry.id   59805f3cb21453eff7c4e7369e610cc6
#
_cell.length_a   1.000
_cell.length_b   1.000
_cell.length_c   1.000
_cell.angle_alpha   90.00
_cell.angle_beta   90.00
_cell.angle_gamma   90.00
#
_symmetry.space_group_name_H-M   'P 1'
#
loop_
_entity.id
_entity.type
_entity.pdbx_description
1 polymer ?
#
loop_
_entity_poly.entity_id
_entity_poly.type
_entity_poly.pdbx_seq_one_letter_code
_entity_poly.pdbx_strand_id
1 'polypeptide(L)'
;MKQLTIILTVMLLLLSCGGRSQLSPEELSHKLDSVKNVEINEQLKLQGINLEQSDNPLKLFYDSLNLQTLPISYTEDYVEFLPAFKPIPQEIIPFMDLQDCNEPKAVSLPESLGAKLILIAADEQPHLYSLWLYSLDDDFRPVDKLCLYAIEDKSDEIDPEEFIQYFSITSDYEIHLLDYSKTLHKTNFEEIYYIDSSRKFLMRESSLE
;
A
#
# COMPACT_ATOMS: atom_id res chain seq x y z
N MET A 1 -43.24 -6.41 11.91
CA MET A 1 -43.14 -6.55 13.38
C MET A 1 -42.11 -7.57 13.87
N LYS A 2 -41.83 -8.67 13.14
CA LYS A 2 -40.82 -9.68 13.59
C LYS A 2 -39.36 -9.21 13.55
N GLN A 3 -38.99 -8.31 12.67
CA GLN A 3 -37.63 -7.80 12.56
C GLN A 3 -37.24 -6.80 13.68
N LEU A 4 -38.20 -6.04 14.17
CA LEU A 4 -37.93 -5.08 15.26
C LEU A 4 -37.66 -5.75 16.59
N THR A 5 -38.22 -6.93 16.82
CA THR A 5 -38.02 -7.73 18.05
C THR A 5 -36.62 -8.33 18.10
N ILE A 6 -36.07 -8.72 16.96
CA ILE A 6 -34.71 -9.30 16.89
C ILE A 6 -33.64 -8.22 17.18
N ILE A 7 -33.81 -7.02 16.68
CA ILE A 7 -32.87 -5.90 16.93
C ILE A 7 -32.88 -5.52 18.41
N LEU A 8 -34.06 -5.52 19.04
CA LEU A 8 -34.16 -5.18 20.46
C LEU A 8 -33.54 -6.25 21.37
N THR A 9 -33.61 -7.53 20.97
CA THR A 9 -33.03 -8.65 21.74
C THR A 9 -31.52 -8.65 21.65
N VAL A 10 -30.94 -8.30 20.51
CA VAL A 10 -29.48 -8.17 20.33
C VAL A 10 -28.93 -6.98 21.11
N MET A 11 -29.69 -5.87 21.20
CA MET A 11 -29.29 -4.69 21.97
C MET A 11 -29.32 -4.92 23.49
N LEU A 12 -30.20 -5.79 24.00
CA LEU A 12 -30.28 -6.14 25.41
C LEU A 12 -29.20 -7.12 25.85
N LEU A 13 -28.68 -7.96 24.97
CA LEU A 13 -27.55 -8.86 25.26
C LEU A 13 -26.20 -8.14 25.36
N LEU A 14 -26.08 -6.94 24.79
CA LEU A 14 -24.86 -6.13 24.89
C LEU A 14 -24.73 -5.34 26.21
N LEU A 15 -25.79 -5.28 27.02
CA LEU A 15 -25.81 -4.55 28.29
C LEU A 15 -25.53 -5.41 29.53
N SER A 16 -25.29 -6.73 29.36
CA SER A 16 -25.18 -7.68 30.49
C SER A 16 -23.78 -8.25 30.70
N CYS A 17 -22.69 -7.60 30.26
CA CYS A 17 -21.35 -8.03 30.68
C CYS A 17 -20.56 -6.84 31.22
N GLY A 18 -20.67 -6.65 32.53
CA GLY A 18 -19.83 -5.76 33.31
C GLY A 18 -18.41 -6.32 33.39
N GLY A 19 -17.50 -5.71 32.65
CA GLY A 19 -16.08 -5.95 32.69
C GLY A 19 -15.44 -5.12 31.57
N ARG A 20 -15.25 -3.80 31.84
CA ARG A 20 -14.46 -2.94 30.95
C ARG A 20 -12.98 -3.34 31.02
N SER A 21 -12.58 -4.37 30.29
CA SER A 21 -11.20 -4.45 29.82
C SER A 21 -11.07 -3.45 28.67
N GLN A 22 -10.47 -2.31 28.92
CA GLN A 22 -10.05 -1.42 27.86
C GLN A 22 -8.99 -2.19 27.05
N LEU A 23 -9.35 -2.59 25.85
CA LEU A 23 -8.41 -3.16 24.88
C LEU A 23 -7.33 -2.09 24.60
N SER A 24 -6.09 -2.52 24.54
CA SER A 24 -5.00 -1.64 24.14
C SER A 24 -5.22 -1.13 22.70
N PRO A 25 -4.66 0.02 22.32
CA PRO A 25 -4.76 0.52 20.94
C PRO A 25 -4.30 -0.52 19.91
N GLU A 26 -3.32 -1.35 20.25
CA GLU A 26 -2.81 -2.43 19.40
C GLU A 26 -3.82 -3.58 19.27
N GLU A 27 -4.47 -4.00 20.35
CA GLU A 27 -5.53 -5.01 20.30
C GLU A 27 -6.77 -4.51 19.54
N LEU A 28 -7.05 -3.20 19.60
CA LEU A 28 -8.13 -2.60 18.85
C LEU A 28 -7.81 -2.59 17.35
N SER A 29 -6.57 -2.26 16.99
CA SER A 29 -6.09 -2.30 15.60
C SER A 29 -6.17 -3.72 15.04
N HIS A 30 -5.63 -4.71 15.74
CA HIS A 30 -5.72 -6.12 15.33
C HIS A 30 -7.17 -6.63 15.19
N LYS A 31 -8.08 -6.17 16.05
CA LYS A 31 -9.51 -6.52 15.92
C LYS A 31 -10.17 -5.86 14.73
N LEU A 32 -9.85 -4.59 14.45
CA LEU A 32 -10.35 -3.87 13.28
C LEU A 32 -9.86 -4.55 11.98
N ASP A 33 -8.59 -4.91 11.91
CA ASP A 33 -8.01 -5.61 10.76
C ASP A 33 -8.63 -7.01 10.59
N SER A 34 -8.89 -7.72 11.68
CA SER A 34 -9.58 -9.01 11.66
C SER A 34 -11.02 -8.88 11.15
N VAL A 35 -11.76 -7.83 11.55
CA VAL A 35 -13.14 -7.59 11.08
C VAL A 35 -13.17 -7.21 9.61
N LYS A 36 -12.27 -6.32 9.17
CA LYS A 36 -12.10 -5.99 7.74
C LYS A 36 -11.81 -7.23 6.90
N ASN A 37 -10.91 -8.08 7.37
CA ASN A 37 -10.56 -9.32 6.66
C ASN A 37 -11.72 -10.31 6.55
N VAL A 38 -12.57 -10.42 7.58
CA VAL A 38 -13.78 -11.26 7.54
C VAL A 38 -14.79 -10.70 6.55
N GLU A 39 -15.00 -9.40 6.54
CA GLU A 39 -15.94 -8.73 5.64
C GLU A 39 -15.51 -8.84 4.17
N ILE A 40 -14.22 -8.69 3.89
CA ILE A 40 -13.62 -8.92 2.56
C ILE A 40 -13.79 -10.37 2.13
N ASN A 41 -13.51 -11.34 2.99
CA ASN A 41 -13.67 -12.76 2.68
C ASN A 41 -15.15 -13.14 2.44
N GLU A 42 -16.09 -12.52 3.12
CA GLU A 42 -17.53 -12.74 2.86
C GLU A 42 -17.96 -12.14 1.52
N GLN A 43 -17.45 -10.97 1.15
CA GLN A 43 -17.74 -10.37 -0.16
C GLN A 43 -17.17 -11.22 -1.30
N LEU A 44 -15.98 -11.79 -1.14
CA LEU A 44 -15.39 -12.70 -2.12
C LEU A 44 -16.20 -13.99 -2.28
N LYS A 45 -16.67 -14.57 -1.18
CA LYS A 45 -17.59 -15.73 -1.22
C LYS A 45 -18.89 -15.42 -1.95
N LEU A 46 -19.44 -14.21 -1.78
CA LEU A 46 -20.64 -13.76 -2.48
C LEU A 46 -20.41 -13.59 -3.99
N GLN A 47 -19.18 -13.27 -4.39
CA GLN A 47 -18.77 -13.19 -5.80
C GLN A 47 -18.37 -14.56 -6.41
N GLY A 48 -18.50 -15.65 -5.63
CA GLY A 48 -18.18 -17.00 -6.09
C GLY A 48 -16.69 -17.34 -6.04
N ILE A 49 -15.86 -16.48 -5.42
CA ILE A 49 -14.43 -16.71 -5.24
C ILE A 49 -14.25 -17.51 -3.95
N ASN A 50 -13.92 -18.80 -4.09
CA ASN A 50 -13.69 -19.70 -2.95
C ASN A 50 -12.19 -19.68 -2.59
N LEU A 51 -11.83 -18.94 -1.55
CA LEU A 51 -10.44 -18.81 -1.08
C LEU A 51 -9.84 -20.11 -0.50
N GLU A 52 -10.67 -21.13 -0.26
CA GLU A 52 -10.21 -22.43 0.27
C GLU A 52 -9.70 -23.39 -0.83
N GLN A 53 -9.92 -23.08 -2.10
CA GLN A 53 -9.41 -23.88 -3.21
C GLN A 53 -8.34 -23.10 -3.97
N SER A 54 -7.10 -23.46 -3.76
CA SER A 54 -5.82 -23.25 -4.50
C SER A 54 -5.57 -22.00 -5.35
N ASP A 55 -6.55 -21.14 -5.61
CA ASP A 55 -6.45 -20.02 -6.53
C ASP A 55 -6.76 -18.69 -5.81
N ASN A 56 -5.90 -18.32 -4.84
CA ASN A 56 -5.92 -16.99 -4.25
C ASN A 56 -5.75 -15.95 -5.37
N PRO A 57 -6.73 -15.08 -5.65
CA PRO A 57 -6.66 -14.13 -6.75
C PRO A 57 -5.50 -13.15 -6.61
N LEU A 58 -5.11 -12.81 -5.38
CA LEU A 58 -3.93 -11.98 -5.11
C LEU A 58 -2.64 -12.71 -5.51
N LYS A 59 -2.56 -14.02 -5.21
CA LYS A 59 -1.43 -14.85 -5.64
C LYS A 59 -1.35 -14.94 -7.17
N LEU A 60 -2.47 -15.24 -7.82
CA LEU A 60 -2.52 -15.34 -9.28
C LEU A 60 -2.14 -14.01 -9.94
N PHE A 61 -2.60 -12.91 -9.38
CA PHE A 61 -2.21 -11.58 -9.84
C PHE A 61 -0.71 -11.36 -9.68
N TYR A 62 -0.16 -11.59 -8.48
CA TYR A 62 1.27 -11.42 -8.20
C TYR A 62 2.14 -12.28 -9.12
N ASP A 63 1.80 -13.56 -9.26
CA ASP A 63 2.51 -14.52 -10.14
C ASP A 63 2.43 -14.14 -11.63
N SER A 64 1.42 -13.34 -12.01
CA SER A 64 1.26 -12.86 -13.38
C SER A 64 2.14 -11.64 -13.70
N LEU A 65 2.64 -10.93 -12.68
CA LEU A 65 3.41 -9.72 -12.86
C LEU A 65 4.77 -10.01 -13.52
N ASN A 66 5.27 -9.02 -14.24
CA ASN A 66 6.65 -9.07 -14.69
C ASN A 66 7.57 -8.76 -13.51
N LEU A 67 8.70 -9.46 -13.43
CA LEU A 67 9.71 -9.24 -12.41
C LEU A 67 10.67 -8.14 -12.88
N GLN A 68 10.73 -7.05 -12.13
CA GLN A 68 11.72 -6.00 -12.31
C GLN A 68 12.96 -6.28 -11.46
N THR A 69 14.13 -6.26 -12.07
CA THR A 69 15.41 -6.48 -11.36
C THR A 69 15.89 -5.22 -10.64
N LEU A 70 16.60 -5.40 -9.56
CA LEU A 70 17.30 -4.32 -8.84
C LEU A 70 18.75 -4.17 -9.33
N PRO A 71 19.38 -3.00 -9.21
CA PRO A 71 18.84 -1.77 -8.60
C PRO A 71 17.89 -1.02 -9.54
N ILE A 72 17.02 -0.19 -8.96
CA ILE A 72 16.13 0.71 -9.67
C ILE A 72 16.34 2.13 -9.13
N SER A 73 16.31 3.12 -10.01
CA SER A 73 16.32 4.52 -9.61
C SER A 73 15.37 5.33 -10.49
N TYR A 74 15.01 6.49 -9.99
CA TYR A 74 14.26 7.45 -10.77
C TYR A 74 14.97 7.76 -12.08
N THR A 75 14.22 7.64 -13.16
CA THR A 75 14.51 8.27 -14.45
C THR A 75 13.18 8.75 -15.02
N GLU A 76 13.19 9.84 -15.78
CA GLU A 76 11.99 10.37 -16.43
C GLU A 76 11.32 9.28 -17.29
N ASP A 77 12.12 8.58 -18.10
CA ASP A 77 11.63 7.47 -18.94
C ASP A 77 10.96 6.36 -18.12
N TYR A 78 11.49 6.05 -16.92
CA TYR A 78 10.95 4.97 -16.10
C TYR A 78 9.57 5.32 -15.54
N VAL A 79 9.38 6.55 -15.04
CA VAL A 79 8.10 6.96 -14.44
C VAL A 79 7.07 7.36 -15.51
N GLU A 80 7.49 7.85 -16.66
CA GLU A 80 6.60 8.22 -17.76
C GLU A 80 6.07 6.98 -18.50
N PHE A 81 6.93 6.03 -18.86
CA PHE A 81 6.55 4.87 -19.66
C PHE A 81 6.25 3.61 -18.86
N LEU A 82 6.62 3.55 -17.59
CA LEU A 82 6.39 2.41 -16.69
C LEU A 82 6.72 1.07 -17.36
N PRO A 83 7.99 0.83 -17.74
CA PRO A 83 8.37 -0.35 -18.48
C PRO A 83 8.00 -1.62 -17.70
N ALA A 84 7.43 -2.60 -18.41
CA ALA A 84 7.00 -3.89 -17.88
C ALA A 84 5.82 -3.86 -16.87
N PHE A 85 5.26 -2.71 -16.51
CA PHE A 85 4.09 -2.62 -15.65
C PHE A 85 2.85 -3.19 -16.37
N LYS A 86 2.01 -3.90 -15.60
CA LYS A 86 0.73 -4.46 -16.06
C LYS A 86 -0.44 -3.79 -15.36
N PRO A 87 -1.58 -3.58 -16.05
CA PRO A 87 -2.80 -3.10 -15.43
C PRO A 87 -3.22 -4.00 -14.25
N ILE A 88 -3.68 -3.38 -13.17
CA ILE A 88 -4.26 -4.10 -12.03
C ILE A 88 -5.71 -4.43 -12.35
N PRO A 89 -6.13 -5.72 -12.29
CA PRO A 89 -7.51 -6.12 -12.50
C PRO A 89 -8.47 -5.47 -11.48
N GLN A 90 -9.70 -5.18 -11.91
CA GLN A 90 -10.71 -4.52 -11.08
C GLN A 90 -11.01 -5.27 -9.78
N GLU A 91 -10.97 -6.60 -9.82
CA GLU A 91 -11.15 -7.48 -8.66
C GLU A 91 -10.03 -7.38 -7.63
N ILE A 92 -8.85 -6.89 -8.01
CA ILE A 92 -7.66 -6.72 -7.12
C ILE A 92 -7.63 -5.34 -6.48
N ILE A 93 -8.19 -4.33 -7.13
CA ILE A 93 -8.18 -2.93 -6.67
C ILE A 93 -8.60 -2.77 -5.19
N PRO A 94 -9.71 -3.39 -4.71
CA PRO A 94 -10.13 -3.24 -3.32
C PRO A 94 -9.15 -3.80 -2.29
N PHE A 95 -8.35 -4.81 -2.67
CA PHE A 95 -7.36 -5.41 -1.77
C PHE A 95 -6.11 -4.58 -1.60
N MET A 96 -5.83 -3.72 -2.57
CA MET A 96 -4.64 -2.84 -2.59
C MET A 96 -4.96 -1.41 -2.15
N ASP A 97 -6.21 -1.13 -1.74
CA ASP A 97 -6.68 0.20 -1.34
C ASP A 97 -6.48 1.25 -2.47
N LEU A 98 -6.85 0.85 -3.70
CA LEU A 98 -6.66 1.65 -4.92
C LEU A 98 -7.98 2.11 -5.55
N GLN A 99 -9.06 2.19 -4.78
CA GLN A 99 -10.41 2.49 -5.29
C GLN A 99 -10.50 3.87 -5.96
N ASP A 100 -9.70 4.81 -5.47
CA ASP A 100 -9.69 6.20 -5.95
C ASP A 100 -8.64 6.43 -7.05
N CYS A 101 -7.89 5.36 -7.44
CA CYS A 101 -6.85 5.45 -8.44
C CYS A 101 -7.38 5.17 -9.85
N ASN A 102 -6.89 5.93 -10.81
CA ASN A 102 -7.21 5.75 -12.21
C ASN A 102 -6.16 4.84 -12.88
N GLU A 103 -6.63 3.78 -13.54
CA GLU A 103 -5.81 2.83 -14.30
C GLU A 103 -4.51 2.38 -13.59
N PRO A 104 -4.56 1.91 -12.34
CA PRO A 104 -3.36 1.50 -11.62
C PRO A 104 -2.65 0.35 -12.32
N LYS A 105 -1.31 0.38 -12.31
CA LYS A 105 -0.43 -0.62 -12.94
C LYS A 105 0.60 -1.10 -11.95
N ALA A 106 1.07 -2.34 -12.12
CA ALA A 106 2.01 -2.95 -11.19
C ALA A 106 3.10 -3.77 -11.87
N VAL A 107 4.22 -3.92 -11.14
CA VAL A 107 5.33 -4.83 -11.46
C VAL A 107 5.84 -5.43 -10.14
N SER A 108 6.27 -6.71 -10.14
CA SER A 108 6.87 -7.31 -8.96
C SER A 108 8.37 -7.02 -8.86
N LEU A 109 8.89 -7.01 -7.62
CA LEU A 109 10.32 -7.00 -7.33
C LEU A 109 10.76 -8.34 -6.75
N PRO A 110 12.07 -8.65 -6.72
CA PRO A 110 12.58 -9.80 -5.99
C PRO A 110 12.13 -9.78 -4.52
N GLU A 111 11.91 -10.95 -3.93
CA GLU A 111 11.56 -11.05 -2.50
C GLU A 111 12.70 -10.59 -1.61
N SER A 112 12.39 -9.95 -0.48
CA SER A 112 13.35 -9.55 0.55
C SER A 112 12.85 -9.92 1.93
N LEU A 113 13.66 -10.62 2.71
CA LEU A 113 13.33 -11.04 4.09
C LEU A 113 11.97 -11.75 4.22
N GLY A 114 11.55 -12.47 3.16
CA GLY A 114 10.25 -13.13 3.09
C GLY A 114 9.09 -12.18 2.78
N ALA A 115 9.35 -10.90 2.53
CA ALA A 115 8.37 -9.98 1.99
C ALA A 115 8.28 -10.14 0.47
N LYS A 116 7.08 -10.30 -0.05
CA LYS A 116 6.79 -10.15 -1.47
C LYS A 116 6.60 -8.68 -1.76
N LEU A 117 7.21 -8.18 -2.82
CA LEU A 117 7.28 -6.76 -3.11
C LEU A 117 6.67 -6.45 -4.46
N ILE A 118 5.94 -5.34 -4.52
CA ILE A 118 5.28 -4.89 -5.74
C ILE A 118 5.37 -3.37 -5.84
N LEU A 119 5.76 -2.87 -7.02
CA LEU A 119 5.63 -1.46 -7.35
C LEU A 119 4.27 -1.23 -7.99
N ILE A 120 3.58 -0.21 -7.52
CA ILE A 120 2.28 0.21 -8.05
C ILE A 120 2.39 1.67 -8.48
N ALA A 121 2.14 1.90 -9.76
CA ALA A 121 1.92 3.24 -10.28
C ALA A 121 0.42 3.53 -10.20
N ALA A 122 0.07 4.60 -9.52
CA ALA A 122 -1.29 5.01 -9.29
C ALA A 122 -1.46 6.50 -9.64
N ASP A 123 -2.50 6.80 -10.36
CA ASP A 123 -2.90 8.17 -10.68
C ASP A 123 -4.09 8.51 -9.76
N GLU A 124 -3.81 9.16 -8.63
CA GLU A 124 -4.82 9.48 -7.61
C GLU A 124 -5.71 10.66 -8.03
N GLN A 125 -5.22 11.50 -8.92
CA GLN A 125 -5.96 12.65 -9.50
C GLN A 125 -5.45 12.91 -10.92
N PRO A 126 -6.22 13.59 -11.79
CA PRO A 126 -5.71 14.02 -13.07
C PRO A 126 -4.41 14.83 -12.88
N HIS A 127 -3.32 14.32 -13.43
CA HIS A 127 -1.96 14.89 -13.34
C HIS A 127 -1.15 14.62 -12.07
N LEU A 128 -1.65 13.85 -11.12
CA LEU A 128 -0.88 13.43 -9.94
C LEU A 128 -0.38 12.00 -10.12
N TYR A 129 0.81 11.85 -10.71
CA TYR A 129 1.45 10.55 -10.84
C TYR A 129 2.17 10.19 -9.55
N SER A 130 1.88 9.02 -9.02
CA SER A 130 2.58 8.48 -7.87
C SER A 130 3.06 7.05 -8.12
N LEU A 131 4.21 6.71 -7.51
CA LEU A 131 4.77 5.37 -7.53
C LEU A 131 4.95 4.89 -6.08
N TRP A 132 4.34 3.76 -5.78
CA TRP A 132 4.32 3.19 -4.44
C TRP A 132 5.00 1.83 -4.42
N LEU A 133 5.78 1.57 -3.38
CA LEU A 133 6.28 0.25 -3.05
C LEU A 133 5.40 -0.36 -1.97
N TYR A 134 4.83 -1.52 -2.25
CA TYR A 134 4.05 -2.31 -1.30
C TYR A 134 4.83 -3.54 -0.88
N SER A 135 4.78 -3.85 0.41
CA SER A 135 5.17 -5.14 0.95
C SER A 135 3.92 -5.99 1.19
N LEU A 136 4.01 -7.29 0.88
CA LEU A 136 2.91 -8.23 1.01
C LEU A 136 3.30 -9.36 1.95
N ASP A 137 2.28 -9.94 2.61
CA ASP A 137 2.42 -11.14 3.44
C ASP A 137 2.42 -12.43 2.60
N ASP A 138 2.40 -13.58 3.30
CA ASP A 138 2.38 -14.90 2.66
C ASP A 138 1.07 -15.18 1.91
N ASP A 139 -0.02 -14.50 2.29
CA ASP A 139 -1.32 -14.54 1.64
C ASP A 139 -1.46 -13.48 0.52
N PHE A 140 -0.37 -12.77 0.19
CA PHE A 140 -0.30 -11.70 -0.81
C PHE A 140 -1.13 -10.46 -0.47
N ARG A 141 -1.40 -10.23 0.82
CA ARG A 141 -2.09 -9.03 1.30
C ARG A 141 -1.09 -7.93 1.61
N PRO A 142 -1.44 -6.66 1.36
CA PRO A 142 -0.60 -5.54 1.76
C PRO A 142 -0.36 -5.51 3.27
N VAL A 143 0.91 -5.41 3.66
CA VAL A 143 1.37 -5.21 5.05
C VAL A 143 1.70 -3.75 5.27
N ASP A 144 2.43 -3.15 4.32
CA ASP A 144 2.86 -1.77 4.40
C ASP A 144 3.06 -1.18 3.01
N LYS A 145 3.08 0.15 2.92
CA LYS A 145 3.33 0.87 1.67
C LYS A 145 4.20 2.10 1.89
N LEU A 146 5.07 2.38 0.94
CA LEU A 146 5.98 3.52 0.92
C LEU A 146 5.84 4.27 -0.40
N CYS A 147 5.57 5.58 -0.35
CA CYS A 147 5.59 6.43 -1.52
C CYS A 147 7.04 6.62 -1.97
N LEU A 148 7.35 6.22 -3.20
CA LEU A 148 8.69 6.37 -3.78
C LEU A 148 8.82 7.63 -4.63
N TYR A 149 7.75 7.98 -5.34
CA TYR A 149 7.71 9.08 -6.26
C TYR A 149 6.32 9.72 -6.25
N ALA A 150 6.29 11.03 -6.11
CA ALA A 150 5.09 11.83 -6.28
C ALA A 150 5.50 13.22 -6.80
N ILE A 151 4.61 13.82 -7.58
CA ILE A 151 4.70 15.24 -7.94
C ILE A 151 3.59 15.94 -7.19
N GLU A 152 3.95 16.92 -6.37
CA GLU A 152 3.00 17.82 -5.75
C GLU A 152 2.98 19.14 -6.53
N ASP A 153 1.85 19.43 -7.16
CA ASP A 153 1.61 20.70 -7.85
C ASP A 153 0.83 21.62 -6.92
N LYS A 154 1.49 22.64 -6.41
CA LYS A 154 0.90 23.70 -5.56
C LYS A 154 0.52 24.93 -6.37
N SER A 155 -0.06 24.74 -7.55
CA SER A 155 -0.41 25.83 -8.49
C SER A 155 -1.33 26.91 -7.91
N ASP A 156 -2.00 26.66 -6.80
CA ASP A 156 -2.91 27.60 -6.12
C ASP A 156 -2.21 28.52 -5.11
N GLU A 157 -0.94 28.34 -4.85
CA GLU A 157 -0.16 29.21 -3.96
C GLU A 157 0.45 30.40 -4.69
N ILE A 158 0.59 31.56 -4.01
CA ILE A 158 1.12 32.80 -4.58
C ILE A 158 2.59 32.65 -5.04
N ASP A 159 3.28 31.66 -4.48
CA ASP A 159 4.68 31.32 -4.81
C ASP A 159 4.77 29.77 -4.84
N PRO A 160 4.31 29.14 -5.93
CA PRO A 160 4.24 27.70 -6.03
C PRO A 160 5.65 27.10 -6.02
N GLU A 161 5.99 26.44 -4.93
CA GLU A 161 7.21 25.65 -4.83
C GLU A 161 6.90 24.23 -5.35
N GLU A 162 7.52 23.85 -6.44
CA GLU A 162 7.36 22.51 -6.99
C GLU A 162 8.40 21.58 -6.36
N PHE A 163 7.90 20.60 -5.61
CA PHE A 163 8.70 19.53 -5.04
C PHE A 163 8.53 18.25 -5.87
N ILE A 164 9.64 17.57 -6.11
CA ILE A 164 9.63 16.24 -6.69
C ILE A 164 10.31 15.31 -5.71
N GLN A 165 9.64 14.24 -5.37
CA GLN A 165 10.22 13.14 -4.64
C GLN A 165 10.87 12.17 -5.63
N TYR A 166 12.18 12.02 -5.55
CA TYR A 166 12.97 11.02 -6.30
C TYR A 166 13.24 9.81 -5.43
N PHE A 167 13.56 8.70 -6.06
CA PHE A 167 13.88 7.48 -5.35
C PHE A 167 15.02 6.70 -5.98
N SER A 168 15.65 5.82 -5.16
CA SER A 168 16.42 4.69 -5.63
C SER A 168 16.21 3.48 -4.70
N ILE A 169 16.23 2.28 -5.27
CA ILE A 169 16.21 1.01 -4.53
C ILE A 169 17.46 0.25 -4.91
N THR A 170 18.34 0.02 -3.95
CA THR A 170 19.56 -0.72 -4.16
C THR A 170 19.31 -2.23 -4.28
N SER A 171 20.33 -2.99 -4.68
CA SER A 171 20.24 -4.46 -4.70
C SER A 171 20.03 -5.08 -3.32
N ASP A 172 20.39 -4.37 -2.25
CA ASP A 172 20.29 -4.81 -0.86
C ASP A 172 19.01 -4.29 -0.19
N TYR A 173 18.11 -3.66 -0.97
CA TYR A 173 16.87 -3.05 -0.49
C TYR A 173 17.05 -1.89 0.48
N GLU A 174 18.13 -1.11 0.36
CA GLU A 174 18.13 0.25 0.86
C GLU A 174 17.33 1.13 -0.10
N ILE A 175 16.31 1.79 0.44
CA ILE A 175 15.41 2.64 -0.32
C ILE A 175 15.73 4.08 0.05
N HIS A 176 16.24 4.84 -0.90
CA HIS A 176 16.58 6.25 -0.73
C HIS A 176 15.47 7.10 -1.32
N LEU A 177 14.94 8.02 -0.53
CA LEU A 177 13.97 9.04 -0.96
C LEU A 177 14.64 10.40 -0.86
N LEU A 178 14.47 11.20 -1.91
CA LEU A 178 15.09 12.51 -2.04
C LEU A 178 14.01 13.52 -2.40
N ASP A 179 13.77 14.49 -1.52
CA ASP A 179 12.94 15.65 -1.83
C ASP A 179 13.79 16.71 -2.51
N TYR A 180 13.44 17.04 -3.75
CA TYR A 180 14.11 18.03 -4.54
C TYR A 180 13.18 19.22 -4.83
N SER A 181 13.61 20.43 -4.44
CA SER A 181 12.94 21.66 -4.80
C SER A 181 13.40 22.12 -6.17
N LYS A 182 12.50 22.19 -7.14
CA LYS A 182 12.77 22.75 -8.47
C LYS A 182 13.00 24.25 -8.40
N THR A 183 12.29 24.96 -7.52
CA THR A 183 12.40 26.40 -7.35
C THR A 183 13.77 26.79 -6.82
N LEU A 184 14.25 26.10 -5.78
CA LEU A 184 15.52 26.37 -5.15
C LEU A 184 16.71 25.62 -5.77
N HIS A 185 16.45 24.71 -6.71
CA HIS A 185 17.43 23.84 -7.34
C HIS A 185 18.32 23.09 -6.34
N LYS A 186 17.72 22.57 -5.27
CA LYS A 186 18.47 21.85 -4.23
C LYS A 186 17.68 20.67 -3.66
N THR A 187 18.42 19.69 -3.16
CA THR A 187 17.87 18.64 -2.31
C THR A 187 17.57 19.23 -0.94
N ASN A 188 16.33 19.12 -0.49
CA ASN A 188 15.91 19.57 0.82
C ASN A 188 16.08 18.50 1.87
N PHE A 189 15.90 17.24 1.47
CA PHE A 189 15.75 16.17 2.41
C PHE A 189 16.14 14.82 1.77
N GLU A 190 16.77 13.94 2.55
CA GLU A 190 17.07 12.56 2.18
C GLU A 190 16.66 11.64 3.32
N GLU A 191 15.87 10.63 2.99
CA GLU A 191 15.50 9.55 3.89
C GLU A 191 15.97 8.23 3.35
N ILE A 192 16.39 7.35 4.25
CA ILE A 192 16.78 5.97 3.90
C ILE A 192 15.86 5.01 4.65
N TYR A 193 15.18 4.16 3.90
CA TYR A 193 14.33 3.12 4.43
C TYR A 193 14.92 1.74 4.19
N TYR A 194 14.50 0.79 4.99
CA TYR A 194 14.78 -0.63 4.82
C TYR A 194 13.54 -1.44 5.19
N ILE A 195 13.50 -2.71 4.76
CA ILE A 195 12.42 -3.64 5.10
C ILE A 195 12.84 -4.43 6.32
N ASP A 196 12.00 -4.47 7.36
CA ASP A 196 12.24 -5.26 8.55
C ASP A 196 11.66 -6.68 8.46
N SER A 197 11.90 -7.50 9.48
CA SER A 197 11.38 -8.88 9.55
C SER A 197 9.85 -8.96 9.68
N SER A 198 9.18 -7.86 10.03
CA SER A 198 7.72 -7.75 10.02
C SER A 198 7.16 -7.28 8.68
N ARG A 199 8.04 -7.15 7.67
CA ARG A 199 7.74 -6.69 6.31
C ARG A 199 7.31 -5.23 6.23
N LYS A 200 7.69 -4.40 7.23
CA LYS A 200 7.43 -2.96 7.26
C LYS A 200 8.60 -2.16 6.76
N PHE A 201 8.31 -1.01 6.20
CA PHE A 201 9.32 -0.03 5.80
C PHE A 201 9.69 0.82 7.00
N LEU A 202 10.91 0.70 7.49
CA LEU A 202 11.41 1.47 8.61
C LEU A 202 12.46 2.46 8.13
N MET A 203 12.32 3.71 8.55
CA MET A 203 13.31 4.74 8.30
C MET A 203 14.55 4.49 9.17
N ARG A 204 15.72 4.57 8.57
CA ARG A 204 16.99 4.58 9.31
C ARG A 204 17.12 5.95 9.97
N GLU A 205 17.23 5.97 11.29
CA GLU A 205 17.55 7.21 11.99
C GLU A 205 18.90 7.73 11.46
N SER A 206 18.90 8.94 10.88
CA SER A 206 20.15 9.59 10.53
C SER A 206 20.86 9.95 11.85
N SER A 207 21.97 9.30 12.12
CA SER A 207 22.92 9.82 13.12
C SER A 207 23.47 11.14 12.56
N LEU A 208 22.80 12.24 12.86
CA LEU A 208 23.36 13.57 12.70
C LEU A 208 24.52 13.67 13.68
N GLU A 209 25.75 13.42 13.20
CA GLU A 209 26.96 13.88 13.85
C GLU A 209 27.23 15.36 13.55
#